data_8be3294987555eaf32d1c2d19886c06a
#
_entry.id   8be3294987555eaf32d1c2d19886c06a
#
_cell.length_a   1.000
_cell.length_b   1.000
_cell.length_c   1.000
_cell.angle_alpha   90.00
_cell.angle_beta   90.00
_cell.angle_gamma   90.00
#
_symmetry.space_group_name_H-M   'P 1'
#
loop_
_entity.id
_entity.type
_entity.pdbx_description
1 polymer ?
#
loop_
_entity_poly.entity_id
_entity_poly.type
_entity_poly.pdbx_seq_one_letter_code
_entity_poly.pdbx_strand_id
1 'polypeptide(L)'
;MLVKGVETQPLDLGFWADRTALHEAASHGRVLQLKQLIESGASINMVTVDNITPLHEACIQAHPMCTRLLLEAGAQVNVRTIHGSTPLCNACASGSLECAKLLLEYGAKVNPSLTALTASPLHEACIRGNVEVVRLMIASGAQLEAYDVHFGPPLHITCAKGHMDCVRELLIAGANVNSKKFHETALHHAARAHMVDMIELLVEFGANVYASDNLGRKPLDYTTPASSSHACLEFYESNPLSLQQLCRIIVRKTLSTRASEVIGQLNISRRIHSFLQYCDHPSSPQDT
;
A
#
# COMPACT_ATOMS: atom_id res chain seq x y z
N MET A 1 -1.14 -45.79 52.01
CA MET A 1 -0.62 -45.30 50.71
C MET A 1 -1.53 -44.17 50.27
N LEU A 2 -1.10 -42.95 50.47
CA LEU A 2 -1.84 -41.73 50.11
C LEU A 2 -1.52 -41.36 48.65
N VAL A 3 -2.53 -41.37 47.79
CA VAL A 3 -2.44 -40.89 46.44
C VAL A 3 -2.53 -39.36 46.51
N LYS A 4 -1.43 -38.67 46.14
CA LYS A 4 -1.39 -37.20 46.00
C LYS A 4 -2.30 -36.76 44.88
N GLY A 5 -3.28 -35.94 45.23
CA GLY A 5 -4.14 -35.27 44.28
C GLY A 5 -3.33 -34.34 43.37
N VAL A 6 -3.56 -34.44 42.07
CA VAL A 6 -3.12 -33.47 41.08
C VAL A 6 -4.08 -32.28 41.19
N GLU A 7 -3.61 -31.18 41.74
CA GLU A 7 -4.31 -29.91 41.68
C GLU A 7 -4.36 -29.47 40.23
N THR A 8 -5.50 -29.62 39.60
CA THR A 8 -5.83 -28.94 38.36
C THR A 8 -6.13 -27.48 38.71
N GLN A 9 -5.22 -26.59 38.39
CA GLN A 9 -5.52 -25.15 38.41
C GLN A 9 -6.69 -24.86 37.47
N PRO A 10 -7.65 -24.01 37.87
CA PRO A 10 -8.73 -23.61 36.99
C PRO A 10 -8.14 -22.80 35.83
N LEU A 11 -8.41 -23.25 34.59
CA LEU A 11 -8.14 -22.50 33.37
C LEU A 11 -8.97 -21.20 33.44
N ASP A 12 -8.28 -20.10 33.59
CA ASP A 12 -8.85 -18.76 33.47
C ASP A 12 -9.29 -18.58 32.00
N LEU A 13 -10.55 -18.93 31.74
CA LEU A 13 -11.19 -18.82 30.43
C LEU A 13 -11.52 -17.35 30.10
N GLY A 14 -10.49 -16.51 30.12
CA GLY A 14 -10.56 -15.16 29.55
C GLY A 14 -10.49 -15.20 28.04
N PHE A 15 -10.96 -14.16 27.40
CA PHE A 15 -11.08 -13.86 25.96
C PHE A 15 -9.82 -14.14 25.08
N TRP A 16 -8.77 -14.72 25.66
CA TRP A 16 -7.46 -15.03 25.09
C TRP A 16 -7.16 -16.54 25.02
N ALA A 17 -8.17 -17.38 25.28
CA ALA A 17 -7.98 -18.81 25.57
C ALA A 17 -7.42 -19.68 24.46
N ASP A 18 -7.28 -19.16 23.24
CA ASP A 18 -6.79 -19.89 22.07
C ASP A 18 -5.42 -19.41 21.55
N ARG A 19 -4.82 -18.39 22.19
CA ARG A 19 -3.46 -17.96 21.85
C ARG A 19 -2.43 -18.85 22.53
N THR A 20 -1.55 -19.45 21.72
CA THR A 20 -0.45 -20.27 22.25
C THR A 20 0.72 -19.41 22.71
N ALA A 21 1.63 -20.00 23.50
CA ALA A 21 2.89 -19.35 23.90
C ALA A 21 3.71 -18.88 22.69
N LEU A 22 3.55 -19.54 21.52
CA LEU A 22 4.21 -19.14 20.27
C LEU A 22 3.62 -17.84 19.70
N HIS A 23 2.29 -17.66 19.77
CA HIS A 23 1.64 -16.39 19.40
C HIS A 23 2.12 -15.25 20.31
N GLU A 24 2.17 -15.49 21.63
CA GLU A 24 2.63 -14.51 22.60
C GLU A 24 4.09 -14.09 22.36
N ALA A 25 4.97 -15.08 22.15
CA ALA A 25 6.38 -14.82 21.88
C ALA A 25 6.56 -14.03 20.55
N ALA A 26 5.79 -14.37 19.50
CA ALA A 26 5.80 -13.69 18.21
C ALA A 26 5.29 -12.25 18.31
N SER A 27 4.17 -12.04 19.01
CA SER A 27 3.54 -10.72 19.21
C SER A 27 4.42 -9.76 20.02
N HIS A 28 5.19 -10.25 20.98
CA HIS A 28 6.07 -9.42 21.82
C HIS A 28 7.52 -9.36 21.31
N GLY A 29 7.84 -9.96 20.17
CA GLY A 29 9.19 -9.97 19.64
C GLY A 29 10.21 -10.73 20.48
N ARG A 30 9.77 -11.72 21.28
CA ARG A 30 10.63 -12.49 22.20
C ARG A 30 11.40 -13.58 21.45
N VAL A 31 12.39 -13.17 20.68
CA VAL A 31 13.16 -14.02 19.76
C VAL A 31 13.70 -15.29 20.41
N LEU A 32 14.34 -15.18 21.59
CA LEU A 32 14.92 -16.33 22.29
C LEU A 32 13.84 -17.32 22.76
N GLN A 33 12.75 -16.81 23.33
CA GLN A 33 11.62 -17.65 23.75
C GLN A 33 10.96 -18.31 22.54
N LEU A 34 10.76 -17.59 21.45
CA LEU A 34 10.22 -18.12 20.20
C LEU A 34 11.07 -19.29 19.68
N LYS A 35 12.40 -19.09 19.65
CA LYS A 35 13.35 -20.12 19.23
C LYS A 35 13.28 -21.38 20.10
N GLN A 36 13.26 -21.21 21.42
CA GLN A 36 13.14 -22.33 22.37
C GLN A 36 11.82 -23.11 22.19
N LEU A 37 10.70 -22.40 21.96
CA LEU A 37 9.41 -23.04 21.70
C LEU A 37 9.43 -23.84 20.39
N ILE A 38 10.03 -23.32 19.33
CA ILE A 38 10.19 -24.00 18.04
C ILE A 38 11.05 -25.28 18.24
N GLU A 39 12.20 -25.14 18.89
CA GLU A 39 13.12 -26.27 19.18
C GLU A 39 12.48 -27.35 20.06
N SER A 40 11.56 -26.98 20.96
CA SER A 40 10.78 -27.94 21.78
C SER A 40 9.62 -28.59 21.02
N GLY A 41 9.43 -28.33 19.74
CA GLY A 41 8.40 -28.94 18.91
C GLY A 41 7.03 -28.27 18.98
N ALA A 42 6.95 -27.00 19.37
CA ALA A 42 5.69 -26.27 19.34
C ALA A 42 5.12 -26.20 17.90
N SER A 43 3.80 -26.36 17.76
CA SER A 43 3.14 -26.32 16.46
C SER A 43 3.16 -24.91 15.88
N ILE A 44 3.89 -24.70 14.78
CA ILE A 44 4.19 -23.43 14.13
C ILE A 44 2.95 -22.78 13.50
N ASN A 45 2.04 -23.61 13.00
CA ASN A 45 0.88 -23.18 12.22
C ASN A 45 -0.44 -23.25 13.02
N MET A 46 -0.38 -23.26 14.35
CA MET A 46 -1.58 -23.12 15.17
C MET A 46 -2.26 -21.80 14.89
N VAL A 47 -3.59 -21.81 14.90
CA VAL A 47 -4.42 -20.65 14.63
C VAL A 47 -5.31 -20.34 15.81
N THR A 48 -5.59 -19.07 16.02
CA THR A 48 -6.64 -18.58 16.91
C THR A 48 -8.03 -18.76 16.29
N VAL A 49 -9.09 -18.47 17.04
CA VAL A 49 -10.48 -18.45 16.52
C VAL A 49 -10.59 -17.57 15.27
N ASP A 50 -9.86 -16.47 15.23
CA ASP A 50 -9.83 -15.54 14.07
C ASP A 50 -8.91 -16.01 12.94
N ASN A 51 -8.42 -17.25 13.01
CA ASN A 51 -7.46 -17.83 12.07
C ASN A 51 -6.14 -17.04 11.97
N ILE A 52 -5.72 -16.42 13.09
CA ILE A 52 -4.44 -15.72 13.21
C ILE A 52 -3.36 -16.74 13.55
N THR A 53 -2.25 -16.76 12.82
CA THR A 53 -1.06 -17.57 13.12
C THR A 53 -0.01 -16.76 13.89
N PRO A 54 0.99 -17.39 14.51
CA PRO A 54 2.14 -16.68 15.09
C PRO A 54 2.86 -15.79 14.06
N LEU A 55 2.88 -16.18 12.78
CA LEU A 55 3.44 -15.38 11.69
C LEU A 55 2.66 -14.07 11.46
N HIS A 56 1.32 -14.10 11.52
CA HIS A 56 0.51 -12.88 11.47
C HIS A 56 0.87 -11.93 12.62
N GLU A 57 0.98 -12.45 13.83
CA GLU A 57 1.32 -11.65 15.02
C GLU A 57 2.69 -10.97 14.89
N ALA A 58 3.71 -11.71 14.44
CA ALA A 58 5.03 -11.16 14.19
C ALA A 58 5.01 -10.04 13.14
N CYS A 59 4.16 -10.16 12.10
CA CYS A 59 4.01 -9.17 11.04
C CYS A 59 3.20 -7.94 11.49
N ILE A 60 2.12 -8.13 12.26
CA ILE A 60 1.31 -7.05 12.84
C ILE A 60 2.18 -6.13 13.70
N GLN A 61 3.05 -6.72 14.51
CA GLN A 61 3.90 -6.00 15.45
C GLN A 61 5.28 -5.62 14.88
N ALA A 62 5.49 -5.86 13.57
CA ALA A 62 6.74 -5.53 12.87
C ALA A 62 8.00 -6.15 13.52
N HIS A 63 7.97 -7.46 13.82
CA HIS A 63 9.10 -8.19 14.41
C HIS A 63 9.83 -9.05 13.36
N PRO A 64 10.79 -8.53 12.58
CA PRO A 64 11.41 -9.26 11.46
C PRO A 64 12.20 -10.49 11.90
N MET A 65 12.84 -10.46 13.06
CA MET A 65 13.56 -11.64 13.57
C MET A 65 12.63 -12.80 13.92
N CYS A 66 11.48 -12.52 14.54
CA CYS A 66 10.46 -13.54 14.79
C CYS A 66 9.84 -14.04 13.48
N THR A 67 9.56 -13.13 12.54
CA THR A 67 9.08 -13.47 11.19
C THR A 67 10.04 -14.42 10.49
N ARG A 68 11.34 -14.15 10.50
CA ARG A 68 12.38 -15.01 9.93
C ARG A 68 12.40 -16.39 10.55
N LEU A 69 12.46 -16.48 11.88
CA LEU A 69 12.48 -17.76 12.60
C LEU A 69 11.26 -18.62 12.30
N LEU A 70 10.07 -18.01 12.26
CA LEU A 70 8.83 -18.73 11.92
C LEU A 70 8.84 -19.25 10.48
N LEU A 71 9.32 -18.45 9.53
CA LEU A 71 9.45 -18.84 8.12
C LEU A 71 10.45 -19.98 7.93
N GLU A 72 11.64 -19.89 8.57
CA GLU A 72 12.66 -20.93 8.56
C GLU A 72 12.16 -22.23 9.18
N ALA A 73 11.25 -22.15 10.17
CA ALA A 73 10.62 -23.30 10.82
C ALA A 73 9.41 -23.86 10.04
N GLY A 74 9.10 -23.34 8.85
CA GLY A 74 8.03 -23.85 7.99
C GLY A 74 6.65 -23.24 8.25
N ALA A 75 6.58 -22.00 8.69
CA ALA A 75 5.31 -21.30 8.80
C ALA A 75 4.65 -21.12 7.44
N GLN A 76 3.33 -21.34 7.37
CA GLN A 76 2.54 -21.18 6.15
C GLN A 76 2.38 -19.68 5.85
N VAL A 77 2.97 -19.24 4.74
CA VAL A 77 3.11 -17.81 4.38
C VAL A 77 1.80 -17.16 3.95
N ASN A 78 0.87 -17.93 3.38
CA ASN A 78 -0.34 -17.41 2.74
C ASN A 78 -1.64 -17.76 3.51
N VAL A 79 -1.55 -18.06 4.80
CA VAL A 79 -2.73 -18.27 5.65
C VAL A 79 -3.54 -16.97 5.69
N ARG A 80 -4.85 -17.09 5.69
CA ARG A 80 -5.76 -15.95 5.74
C ARG A 80 -6.53 -15.94 7.06
N THR A 81 -6.62 -14.80 7.69
CA THR A 81 -7.53 -14.60 8.82
C THR A 81 -8.99 -14.75 8.38
N ILE A 82 -9.93 -14.80 9.32
CA ILE A 82 -11.36 -14.83 9.02
C ILE A 82 -11.81 -13.62 8.17
N HIS A 83 -11.13 -12.49 8.30
CA HIS A 83 -11.36 -11.29 7.48
C HIS A 83 -10.68 -11.36 6.13
N GLY A 84 -9.80 -12.35 5.90
CA GLY A 84 -9.05 -12.54 4.65
C GLY A 84 -7.66 -11.91 4.62
N SER A 85 -7.18 -11.31 5.71
CA SER A 85 -5.85 -10.73 5.78
C SER A 85 -4.77 -11.82 5.74
N THR A 86 -3.68 -11.56 5.01
CA THR A 86 -2.50 -12.42 4.96
C THR A 86 -1.37 -11.81 5.80
N PRO A 87 -0.34 -12.59 6.20
CA PRO A 87 0.85 -12.02 6.85
C PRO A 87 1.48 -10.86 6.08
N LEU A 88 1.43 -10.90 4.73
CA LEU A 88 1.93 -9.79 3.89
C LEU A 88 1.05 -8.53 4.00
N CYS A 89 -0.28 -8.66 4.06
CA CYS A 89 -1.15 -7.52 4.35
C CYS A 89 -0.77 -6.88 5.69
N ASN A 90 -0.55 -7.69 6.72
CA ASN A 90 -0.19 -7.21 8.05
C ASN A 90 1.19 -6.53 8.08
N ALA A 91 2.18 -7.08 7.37
CA ALA A 91 3.50 -6.47 7.24
C ALA A 91 3.43 -5.12 6.50
N CYS A 92 2.58 -4.99 5.48
CA CYS A 92 2.33 -3.74 4.77
C CYS A 92 1.60 -2.72 5.67
N ALA A 93 0.57 -3.16 6.41
CA ALA A 93 -0.17 -2.32 7.35
C ALA A 93 0.71 -1.81 8.51
N SER A 94 1.61 -2.64 9.03
CA SER A 94 2.59 -2.21 10.05
C SER A 94 3.70 -1.31 9.48
N GLY A 95 3.89 -1.31 8.15
CA GLY A 95 4.94 -0.57 7.46
C GLY A 95 6.32 -1.23 7.58
N SER A 96 6.38 -2.51 7.93
CA SER A 96 7.64 -3.22 8.09
C SER A 96 8.19 -3.71 6.75
N LEU A 97 9.13 -2.96 6.19
CA LEU A 97 9.81 -3.32 4.94
C LEU A 97 10.52 -4.69 5.04
N GLU A 98 11.18 -4.95 6.18
CA GLU A 98 11.93 -6.20 6.38
C GLU A 98 11.00 -7.42 6.48
N CYS A 99 9.88 -7.31 7.20
CA CYS A 99 8.88 -8.40 7.23
C CYS A 99 8.30 -8.65 5.84
N ALA A 100 7.98 -7.58 5.09
CA ALA A 100 7.45 -7.70 3.74
C ALA A 100 8.44 -8.37 2.78
N LYS A 101 9.73 -8.00 2.82
CA LYS A 101 10.79 -8.64 2.04
C LYS A 101 10.90 -10.14 2.35
N LEU A 102 11.01 -10.48 3.64
CA LEU A 102 11.08 -11.88 4.09
C LEU A 102 9.89 -12.70 3.58
N LEU A 103 8.67 -12.18 3.74
CA LEU A 103 7.48 -12.88 3.26
C LEU A 103 7.50 -13.13 1.75
N LEU A 104 7.93 -12.13 0.96
CA LEU A 104 8.06 -12.28 -0.50
C LEU A 104 9.14 -13.30 -0.88
N GLU A 105 10.28 -13.31 -0.21
CA GLU A 105 11.34 -14.30 -0.39
C GLU A 105 10.84 -15.74 -0.15
N TYR A 106 9.91 -15.91 0.82
CA TYR A 106 9.28 -17.18 1.12
C TYR A 106 7.98 -17.46 0.34
N GLY A 107 7.70 -16.70 -0.73
CA GLY A 107 6.61 -16.96 -1.66
C GLY A 107 5.24 -16.43 -1.23
N ALA A 108 5.20 -15.33 -0.49
CA ALA A 108 3.95 -14.64 -0.22
C ALA A 108 3.29 -14.14 -1.51
N LYS A 109 1.98 -14.34 -1.63
CA LYS A 109 1.21 -13.85 -2.78
C LYS A 109 1.05 -12.33 -2.68
N VAL A 110 1.61 -11.61 -3.66
CA VAL A 110 1.51 -10.15 -3.76
C VAL A 110 0.07 -9.69 -3.96
N ASN A 111 -0.68 -10.45 -4.76
CA ASN A 111 -2.08 -10.17 -5.11
C ASN A 111 -2.99 -11.31 -4.60
N PRO A 112 -3.24 -11.41 -3.29
CA PRO A 112 -4.22 -12.36 -2.77
C PRO A 112 -5.63 -11.94 -3.25
N SER A 113 -6.54 -12.90 -3.34
CA SER A 113 -7.94 -12.60 -3.69
C SER A 113 -8.52 -11.61 -2.68
N LEU A 114 -9.10 -10.52 -3.16
CA LEU A 114 -9.76 -9.53 -2.32
C LEU A 114 -11.03 -10.11 -1.68
N THR A 115 -11.35 -9.64 -0.49
CA THR A 115 -12.63 -9.89 0.18
C THR A 115 -13.31 -8.55 0.46
N ALA A 116 -14.58 -8.60 0.84
CA ALA A 116 -15.28 -7.37 1.23
C ALA A 116 -14.71 -6.70 2.52
N LEU A 117 -13.88 -7.43 3.26
CA LEU A 117 -13.36 -6.99 4.56
C LEU A 117 -11.84 -6.74 4.57
N THR A 118 -11.15 -7.02 3.47
CA THR A 118 -9.68 -6.93 3.44
C THR A 118 -9.19 -6.25 2.17
N ALA A 119 -8.46 -5.20 2.34
CA ALA A 119 -7.72 -4.51 1.29
C ALA A 119 -6.51 -5.35 0.81
N SER A 120 -5.99 -5.07 -0.38
CA SER A 120 -4.76 -5.72 -0.86
C SER A 120 -3.53 -5.25 -0.08
N PRO A 121 -2.41 -6.02 -0.10
CA PRO A 121 -1.15 -5.57 0.51
C PRO A 121 -0.72 -4.16 0.05
N LEU A 122 -0.93 -3.82 -1.24
CA LEU A 122 -0.64 -2.49 -1.76
C LEU A 122 -1.54 -1.41 -1.16
N HIS A 123 -2.84 -1.68 -0.95
CA HIS A 123 -3.73 -0.75 -0.25
C HIS A 123 -3.24 -0.48 1.18
N GLU A 124 -2.87 -1.54 1.92
CA GLU A 124 -2.36 -1.40 3.29
C GLU A 124 -1.09 -0.55 3.34
N ALA A 125 -0.16 -0.78 2.42
CA ALA A 125 1.05 0.04 2.28
C ALA A 125 0.72 1.51 1.98
N CYS A 126 -0.28 1.75 1.11
CA CYS A 126 -0.76 3.09 0.76
C CYS A 126 -1.48 3.78 1.92
N ILE A 127 -2.30 3.06 2.68
CA ILE A 127 -2.96 3.58 3.89
C ILE A 127 -1.92 4.01 4.92
N ARG A 128 -0.88 3.22 5.09
CA ARG A 128 0.24 3.50 6.01
C ARG A 128 1.10 4.68 5.55
N GLY A 129 1.23 4.89 4.23
CA GLY A 129 2.07 5.93 3.64
C GLY A 129 3.57 5.61 3.67
N ASN A 130 3.95 4.32 3.81
CA ASN A 130 5.34 3.93 3.74
C ASN A 130 5.78 3.73 2.29
N VAL A 131 6.50 4.71 1.76
CA VAL A 131 6.92 4.75 0.35
C VAL A 131 7.81 3.56 -0.03
N GLU A 132 8.68 3.10 0.88
CA GLU A 132 9.57 1.98 0.60
C GLU A 132 8.80 0.65 0.46
N VAL A 133 7.77 0.45 1.29
CA VAL A 133 6.89 -0.71 1.17
C VAL A 133 6.03 -0.61 -0.09
N VAL A 134 5.54 0.58 -0.45
CA VAL A 134 4.82 0.81 -1.73
C VAL A 134 5.72 0.46 -2.92
N ARG A 135 6.97 0.95 -2.96
CA ARG A 135 7.96 0.59 -3.99
C ARG A 135 8.19 -0.91 -4.07
N LEU A 136 8.36 -1.56 -2.93
CA LEU A 136 8.55 -3.01 -2.87
C LEU A 136 7.33 -3.75 -3.45
N MET A 137 6.11 -3.35 -3.09
CA MET A 137 4.90 -3.97 -3.63
C MET A 137 4.79 -3.79 -5.14
N ILE A 138 5.05 -2.58 -5.65
CA ILE A 138 5.05 -2.27 -7.09
C ILE A 138 6.09 -3.13 -7.81
N ALA A 139 7.33 -3.17 -7.32
CA ALA A 139 8.41 -3.97 -7.89
C ALA A 139 8.11 -5.48 -7.88
N SER A 140 7.31 -5.94 -6.92
CA SER A 140 6.86 -7.34 -6.82
C SER A 140 5.64 -7.66 -7.67
N GLY A 141 5.14 -6.71 -8.47
CA GLY A 141 4.01 -6.91 -9.39
C GLY A 141 2.63 -6.76 -8.74
N ALA A 142 2.50 -5.85 -7.77
CA ALA A 142 1.19 -5.52 -7.20
C ALA A 142 0.27 -4.90 -8.26
N GLN A 143 -1.00 -5.28 -8.23
CA GLN A 143 -2.02 -4.74 -9.13
C GLN A 143 -2.37 -3.30 -8.72
N LEU A 144 -1.98 -2.32 -9.54
CA LEU A 144 -2.17 -0.88 -9.27
C LEU A 144 -3.65 -0.47 -9.29
N GLU A 145 -4.48 -1.20 -10.03
CA GLU A 145 -5.93 -0.95 -10.17
C GLU A 145 -6.77 -1.98 -9.39
N ALA A 146 -6.18 -2.68 -8.41
CA ALA A 146 -6.95 -3.54 -7.51
C ALA A 146 -8.05 -2.70 -6.86
N TYR A 147 -9.30 -3.14 -6.96
CA TYR A 147 -10.43 -2.35 -6.48
C TYR A 147 -10.93 -2.87 -5.13
N ASP A 148 -10.78 -2.08 -4.10
CA ASP A 148 -11.37 -2.31 -2.79
C ASP A 148 -12.74 -1.63 -2.70
N VAL A 149 -13.71 -2.30 -2.06
CA VAL A 149 -15.10 -1.78 -1.97
C VAL A 149 -15.15 -0.47 -1.17
N HIS A 150 -14.32 -0.33 -0.14
CA HIS A 150 -14.30 0.83 0.75
C HIS A 150 -13.37 1.93 0.25
N PHE A 151 -12.21 1.56 -0.31
CA PHE A 151 -11.15 2.50 -0.64
C PHE A 151 -11.06 2.82 -2.14
N GLY A 152 -11.67 1.98 -3.02
CA GLY A 152 -11.46 2.07 -4.47
C GLY A 152 -10.05 1.58 -4.85
N PRO A 153 -9.45 2.09 -5.94
CA PRO A 153 -8.06 1.80 -6.29
C PRO A 153 -7.06 2.38 -5.28
N PRO A 154 -5.84 1.82 -5.16
CA PRO A 154 -4.80 2.30 -4.24
C PRO A 154 -4.54 3.81 -4.32
N LEU A 155 -4.57 4.38 -5.53
CA LEU A 155 -4.36 5.81 -5.75
C LEU A 155 -5.37 6.69 -4.98
N HIS A 156 -6.64 6.27 -4.89
CA HIS A 156 -7.68 7.04 -4.20
C HIS A 156 -7.41 7.17 -2.71
N ILE A 157 -7.12 6.06 -2.05
CA ILE A 157 -6.85 6.08 -0.60
C ILE A 157 -5.55 6.83 -0.29
N THR A 158 -4.54 6.70 -1.17
CA THR A 158 -3.26 7.40 -1.01
C THR A 158 -3.44 8.91 -1.09
N CYS A 159 -4.23 9.39 -2.07
CA CYS A 159 -4.60 10.81 -2.19
C CYS A 159 -5.44 11.27 -0.99
N ALA A 160 -6.44 10.49 -0.57
CA ALA A 160 -7.28 10.83 0.58
C ALA A 160 -6.49 10.94 1.90
N LYS A 161 -5.38 10.20 2.03
CA LYS A 161 -4.46 10.26 3.17
C LYS A 161 -3.37 11.34 3.03
N GLY A 162 -3.21 11.93 1.86
CA GLY A 162 -2.20 12.96 1.60
C GLY A 162 -0.76 12.45 1.47
N HIS A 163 -0.56 11.18 1.16
CA HIS A 163 0.78 10.59 1.05
C HIS A 163 1.41 10.86 -0.33
N MET A 164 1.93 12.06 -0.52
CA MET A 164 2.46 12.59 -1.79
C MET A 164 3.48 11.66 -2.47
N ASP A 165 4.47 11.18 -1.72
CA ASP A 165 5.52 10.31 -2.27
C ASP A 165 4.95 8.98 -2.76
N CYS A 166 4.00 8.40 -2.02
CA CYS A 166 3.32 7.19 -2.45
C CYS A 166 2.45 7.42 -3.70
N VAL A 167 1.77 8.57 -3.80
CA VAL A 167 1.01 8.96 -5.01
C VAL A 167 1.96 9.05 -6.21
N ARG A 168 3.11 9.72 -6.05
CA ARG A 168 4.13 9.84 -7.09
C ARG A 168 4.60 8.47 -7.57
N GLU A 169 4.93 7.56 -6.66
CA GLU A 169 5.36 6.19 -7.00
C GLU A 169 4.30 5.41 -7.77
N LEU A 170 3.03 5.47 -7.33
CA LEU A 170 1.92 4.82 -8.02
C LEU A 170 1.74 5.37 -9.44
N LEU A 171 1.80 6.70 -9.62
CA LEU A 171 1.67 7.34 -10.92
C LEU A 171 2.86 7.03 -11.85
N ILE A 172 4.09 7.04 -11.31
CA ILE A 172 5.29 6.62 -12.06
C ILE A 172 5.18 5.16 -12.50
N ALA A 173 4.63 4.30 -11.65
CA ALA A 173 4.40 2.90 -11.99
C ALA A 173 3.29 2.68 -13.03
N GLY A 174 2.52 3.71 -13.35
CA GLY A 174 1.47 3.66 -14.38
C GLY A 174 0.05 3.45 -13.84
N ALA A 175 -0.21 3.77 -12.58
CA ALA A 175 -1.58 3.80 -12.06
C ALA A 175 -2.44 4.78 -12.87
N ASN A 176 -3.68 4.40 -13.13
CA ASN A 176 -4.60 5.23 -13.91
C ASN A 176 -5.09 6.42 -13.06
N VAL A 177 -4.54 7.60 -13.33
CA VAL A 177 -4.88 8.85 -12.62
C VAL A 177 -6.37 9.20 -12.70
N ASN A 178 -7.08 8.70 -13.72
CA ASN A 178 -8.51 8.95 -13.96
C ASN A 178 -9.42 7.79 -13.55
N SER A 179 -8.90 6.81 -12.82
CA SER A 179 -9.73 5.76 -12.20
C SER A 179 -10.81 6.39 -11.32
N LYS A 180 -11.98 5.74 -11.26
CA LYS A 180 -13.13 6.26 -10.52
C LYS A 180 -13.52 5.34 -9.36
N LYS A 181 -13.86 5.94 -8.23
CA LYS A 181 -14.56 5.30 -7.13
C LYS A 181 -15.88 6.03 -6.91
N PHE A 182 -17.04 5.34 -7.06
CA PHE A 182 -18.36 5.97 -6.98
C PHE A 182 -18.47 7.27 -7.80
N HIS A 183 -17.94 7.23 -9.05
CA HIS A 183 -17.85 8.34 -9.99
C HIS A 183 -16.82 9.44 -9.67
N GLU A 184 -16.25 9.49 -8.45
CA GLU A 184 -15.19 10.44 -8.10
C GLU A 184 -13.81 9.92 -8.55
N THR A 185 -12.94 10.83 -8.99
CA THR A 185 -11.51 10.56 -9.29
C THR A 185 -10.64 10.96 -8.09
N ALA A 186 -9.37 10.56 -8.11
CA ALA A 186 -8.40 11.00 -7.11
C ALA A 186 -8.31 12.53 -7.01
N LEU A 187 -8.50 13.24 -8.14
CA LEU A 187 -8.50 14.71 -8.17
C LEU A 187 -9.67 15.32 -7.39
N HIS A 188 -10.86 14.70 -7.34
CA HIS A 188 -11.96 15.16 -6.49
C HIS A 188 -11.58 15.08 -5.01
N HIS A 189 -10.87 14.01 -4.59
CA HIS A 189 -10.40 13.88 -3.20
C HIS A 189 -9.35 14.93 -2.86
N ALA A 190 -8.39 15.19 -3.75
CA ALA A 190 -7.36 16.22 -3.55
C ALA A 190 -7.97 17.63 -3.48
N ALA A 191 -8.96 17.92 -4.33
CA ALA A 191 -9.69 19.20 -4.34
C ALA A 191 -10.46 19.42 -3.04
N ARG A 192 -11.21 18.43 -2.57
CA ARG A 192 -11.97 18.46 -1.30
C ARG A 192 -11.06 18.64 -0.08
N ALA A 193 -9.86 18.08 -0.13
CA ALA A 193 -8.86 18.20 0.93
C ALA A 193 -7.98 19.46 0.79
N HIS A 194 -8.24 20.31 -0.21
CA HIS A 194 -7.49 21.54 -0.49
C HIS A 194 -5.96 21.35 -0.65
N MET A 195 -5.53 20.21 -1.20
CA MET A 195 -4.13 19.84 -1.36
C MET A 195 -3.59 20.34 -2.71
N VAL A 196 -3.05 21.57 -2.76
CA VAL A 196 -2.58 22.18 -4.01
C VAL A 196 -1.50 21.34 -4.69
N ASP A 197 -0.44 20.97 -3.98
CA ASP A 197 0.66 20.16 -4.53
C ASP A 197 0.19 18.81 -5.09
N MET A 198 -0.83 18.22 -4.46
CA MET A 198 -1.47 16.98 -4.92
C MET A 198 -2.26 17.21 -6.20
N ILE A 199 -2.99 18.32 -6.30
CA ILE A 199 -3.73 18.72 -7.51
C ILE A 199 -2.74 18.88 -8.66
N GLU A 200 -1.67 19.64 -8.46
CA GLU A 200 -0.63 19.86 -9.47
C GLU A 200 0.00 18.54 -9.94
N LEU A 201 0.38 17.68 -9.00
CA LEU A 201 0.94 16.37 -9.31
C LEU A 201 -0.03 15.52 -10.15
N LEU A 202 -1.30 15.44 -9.74
CA LEU A 202 -2.29 14.65 -10.46
C LEU A 202 -2.53 15.19 -11.89
N VAL A 203 -2.62 16.52 -12.04
CA VAL A 203 -2.78 17.17 -13.35
C VAL A 203 -1.56 16.97 -14.24
N GLU A 204 -0.35 17.03 -13.66
CA GLU A 204 0.89 16.74 -14.38
C GLU A 204 0.90 15.33 -14.97
N PHE A 205 0.30 14.37 -14.28
CA PHE A 205 0.13 12.99 -14.77
C PHE A 205 -1.13 12.77 -15.62
N GLY A 206 -1.87 13.82 -15.94
CA GLY A 206 -3.00 13.79 -16.87
C GLY A 206 -4.35 13.58 -16.22
N ALA A 207 -4.53 14.00 -14.97
CA ALA A 207 -5.85 14.02 -14.35
C ALA A 207 -6.79 14.94 -15.12
N ASN A 208 -8.00 14.47 -15.37
CA ASN A 208 -9.02 15.24 -16.08
C ASN A 208 -9.70 16.23 -15.10
N VAL A 209 -9.38 17.51 -15.25
CA VAL A 209 -9.96 18.60 -14.43
C VAL A 209 -11.48 18.78 -14.67
N TYR A 210 -11.97 18.32 -15.80
CA TYR A 210 -13.39 18.37 -16.18
C TYR A 210 -14.15 17.09 -15.81
N ALA A 211 -13.52 16.12 -15.13
CA ALA A 211 -14.20 14.91 -14.72
C ALA A 211 -15.36 15.25 -13.80
N SER A 212 -16.55 14.71 -14.08
CA SER A 212 -17.73 14.93 -13.24
C SER A 212 -18.06 13.69 -12.40
N ASP A 213 -18.52 13.93 -11.18
CA ASP A 213 -19.09 12.92 -10.32
C ASP A 213 -20.55 12.56 -10.74
N ASN A 214 -21.27 11.79 -9.92
CA ASN A 214 -22.65 11.41 -10.16
C ASN A 214 -23.68 12.57 -10.00
N LEU A 215 -23.25 13.69 -9.43
CA LEU A 215 -24.05 14.92 -9.29
C LEU A 215 -23.69 15.96 -10.32
N GLY A 216 -22.80 15.63 -11.28
CA GLY A 216 -22.29 16.53 -12.32
C GLY A 216 -21.25 17.54 -11.81
N ARG A 217 -20.75 17.40 -10.58
CA ARG A 217 -19.78 18.31 -9.98
C ARG A 217 -18.36 17.93 -10.43
N LYS A 218 -17.58 18.94 -10.78
CA LYS A 218 -16.15 18.81 -11.10
C LYS A 218 -15.29 18.95 -9.84
N PRO A 219 -13.98 18.62 -9.91
CA PRO A 219 -13.05 18.87 -8.80
C PRO A 219 -13.08 20.33 -8.30
N LEU A 220 -13.21 21.31 -9.19
CA LEU A 220 -13.32 22.74 -8.85
C LEU A 220 -14.49 23.03 -7.89
N ASP A 221 -15.63 22.38 -8.10
CA ASP A 221 -16.86 22.58 -7.29
C ASP A 221 -16.70 22.10 -5.83
N TYR A 222 -15.65 21.35 -5.52
CA TYR A 222 -15.31 20.90 -4.18
C TYR A 222 -14.38 21.83 -3.42
N THR A 223 -13.90 22.90 -4.07
CA THR A 223 -13.01 23.89 -3.46
C THR A 223 -13.78 25.12 -2.98
N THR A 224 -13.25 25.78 -1.95
CA THR A 224 -13.82 27.06 -1.52
C THR A 224 -13.36 28.19 -2.45
N PRO A 225 -14.27 29.07 -2.91
CA PRO A 225 -13.89 30.24 -3.69
C PRO A 225 -12.78 31.04 -2.99
N ALA A 226 -11.84 31.57 -3.76
CA ALA A 226 -10.66 32.30 -3.28
C ALA A 226 -9.62 31.47 -2.49
N SER A 227 -9.76 30.13 -2.41
CA SER A 227 -8.69 29.28 -1.88
C SER A 227 -7.59 29.06 -2.93
N SER A 228 -6.38 28.72 -2.48
CA SER A 228 -5.26 28.37 -3.39
C SER A 228 -5.59 27.17 -4.28
N SER A 229 -6.34 26.19 -3.76
CA SER A 229 -6.79 25.03 -4.52
C SER A 229 -7.81 25.39 -5.60
N HIS A 230 -8.71 26.38 -5.30
CA HIS A 230 -9.64 26.89 -6.30
C HIS A 230 -8.89 27.58 -7.44
N ALA A 231 -8.01 28.52 -7.11
CA ALA A 231 -7.21 29.25 -8.09
C ALA A 231 -6.34 28.30 -8.95
N CYS A 232 -5.78 27.25 -8.33
CA CYS A 232 -4.99 26.25 -9.03
C CYS A 232 -5.85 25.48 -10.06
N LEU A 233 -7.03 24.98 -9.68
CA LEU A 233 -7.91 24.25 -10.59
C LEU A 233 -8.50 25.16 -11.67
N GLU A 234 -8.89 26.40 -11.34
CA GLU A 234 -9.36 27.42 -12.31
C GLU A 234 -8.26 27.75 -13.34
N PHE A 235 -7.00 27.83 -12.89
CA PHE A 235 -5.86 27.98 -13.78
C PHE A 235 -5.77 26.84 -14.79
N TYR A 236 -5.86 25.58 -14.33
CA TYR A 236 -5.78 24.41 -15.23
C TYR A 236 -7.03 24.22 -16.11
N GLU A 237 -8.20 24.67 -15.67
CA GLU A 237 -9.38 24.73 -16.55
C GLU A 237 -9.22 25.78 -17.68
N SER A 238 -8.58 26.89 -17.38
CA SER A 238 -8.39 28.00 -18.34
C SER A 238 -7.14 27.85 -19.21
N ASN A 239 -6.14 27.10 -18.74
CA ASN A 239 -4.84 26.94 -19.43
C ASN A 239 -4.57 25.45 -19.69
N PRO A 240 -4.77 24.98 -20.93
CA PRO A 240 -4.49 23.60 -21.27
C PRO A 240 -3.00 23.28 -21.11
N LEU A 241 -2.70 22.02 -20.79
CA LEU A 241 -1.32 21.53 -20.71
C LEU A 241 -0.58 21.78 -22.04
N SER A 242 0.71 22.07 -21.93
CA SER A 242 1.57 22.24 -23.11
C SER A 242 1.59 20.96 -23.96
N LEU A 243 1.85 21.11 -25.26
CA LEU A 243 1.97 19.96 -26.16
C LEU A 243 3.02 18.96 -25.68
N GLN A 244 4.12 19.45 -25.11
CA GLN A 244 5.18 18.60 -24.54
C GLN A 244 4.65 17.74 -23.37
N GLN A 245 3.90 18.32 -22.46
CA GLN A 245 3.27 17.58 -21.33
C GLN A 245 2.25 16.56 -21.85
N LEU A 246 1.40 16.94 -22.82
CA LEU A 246 0.43 16.04 -23.43
C LEU A 246 1.11 14.85 -24.13
N CYS A 247 2.22 15.08 -24.85
CA CYS A 247 3.00 14.00 -25.45
C CYS A 247 3.55 13.05 -24.38
N ARG A 248 4.10 13.56 -23.26
CA ARG A 248 4.57 12.73 -22.16
C ARG A 248 3.46 11.86 -21.59
N ILE A 249 2.31 12.44 -21.31
CA ILE A 249 1.12 11.72 -20.80
C ILE A 249 0.70 10.61 -21.74
N ILE A 250 0.61 10.90 -23.05
CA ILE A 250 0.20 9.92 -24.06
C ILE A 250 1.22 8.78 -24.16
N VAL A 251 2.51 9.08 -24.25
CA VAL A 251 3.57 8.06 -24.30
C VAL A 251 3.47 7.12 -23.08
N ARG A 252 3.38 7.69 -21.87
CA ARG A 252 3.29 6.88 -20.66
C ARG A 252 1.99 6.09 -20.57
N LYS A 253 0.86 6.67 -20.96
CA LYS A 253 -0.43 5.97 -21.01
C LYS A 253 -0.40 4.78 -21.97
N THR A 254 0.22 4.95 -23.14
CA THR A 254 0.37 3.86 -24.14
C THR A 254 1.24 2.73 -23.62
N LEU A 255 2.31 3.05 -22.87
CA LEU A 255 3.22 2.07 -22.29
C LEU A 255 2.68 1.46 -20.98
N SER A 256 1.75 2.16 -20.32
CA SER A 256 1.13 1.73 -19.06
C SER A 256 2.16 1.36 -17.99
N THR A 257 1.99 0.23 -17.31
CA THR A 257 2.90 -0.27 -16.27
C THR A 257 4.33 -0.58 -16.75
N ARG A 258 4.51 -0.74 -18.06
CA ARG A 258 5.83 -0.95 -18.69
C ARG A 258 6.57 0.35 -19.02
N ALA A 259 5.98 1.52 -18.73
CA ALA A 259 6.53 2.80 -19.15
C ALA A 259 7.98 3.01 -18.65
N SER A 260 8.26 2.75 -17.39
CA SER A 260 9.59 2.98 -16.82
C SER A 260 10.65 2.06 -17.42
N GLU A 261 10.31 0.79 -17.67
CA GLU A 261 11.19 -0.19 -18.30
C GLU A 261 11.48 0.17 -19.76
N VAL A 262 10.41 0.38 -20.55
CA VAL A 262 10.54 0.64 -21.99
C VAL A 262 11.24 1.97 -22.23
N ILE A 263 10.89 3.03 -21.51
CA ILE A 263 11.56 4.34 -21.65
C ILE A 263 13.05 4.19 -21.31
N GLY A 264 13.41 3.38 -20.31
CA GLY A 264 14.80 3.11 -19.95
C GLY A 264 15.64 2.48 -21.06
N GLN A 265 15.00 1.75 -21.98
CA GLN A 265 15.66 1.07 -23.12
C GLN A 265 15.70 1.93 -24.39
N LEU A 266 15.02 3.09 -24.42
CA LEU A 266 15.00 3.93 -25.61
C LEU A 266 16.35 4.65 -25.81
N ASN A 267 16.84 4.61 -27.05
CA ASN A 267 18.05 5.35 -27.44
C ASN A 267 17.68 6.82 -27.75
N ILE A 268 17.38 7.58 -26.72
CA ILE A 268 16.99 8.99 -26.77
C ILE A 268 17.94 9.85 -25.94
N SER A 269 17.93 11.19 -26.16
CA SER A 269 18.78 12.08 -25.37
C SER A 269 18.45 12.00 -23.87
N ARG A 270 19.44 12.18 -23.02
CA ARG A 270 19.30 12.15 -21.55
C ARG A 270 18.19 13.10 -21.06
N ARG A 271 18.08 14.27 -21.66
CA ARG A 271 17.04 15.26 -21.33
C ARG A 271 15.64 14.74 -21.63
N ILE A 272 15.43 14.11 -22.79
CA ILE A 272 14.11 13.52 -23.13
C ILE A 272 13.82 12.33 -22.20
N HIS A 273 14.83 11.52 -21.89
CA HIS A 273 14.70 10.40 -20.98
C HIS A 273 14.24 10.85 -19.58
N SER A 274 14.95 11.83 -18.97
CA SER A 274 14.57 12.40 -17.67
C SER A 274 13.17 13.01 -17.69
N PHE A 275 12.83 13.75 -18.77
CA PHE A 275 11.50 14.32 -18.95
C PHE A 275 10.39 13.26 -18.99
N LEU A 276 10.57 12.18 -19.74
CA LEU A 276 9.60 11.10 -19.85
C LEU A 276 9.45 10.31 -18.55
N GLN A 277 10.48 10.26 -17.73
CA GLN A 277 10.48 9.57 -16.44
C GLN A 277 10.04 10.44 -15.24
N TYR A 278 9.69 11.69 -15.46
CA TYR A 278 9.39 12.67 -14.40
C TYR A 278 10.55 12.88 -13.42
N CYS A 279 11.81 12.74 -13.90
CA CYS A 279 13.00 12.97 -13.11
C CYS A 279 13.48 14.42 -13.13
N ASP A 280 12.92 15.26 -14.00
CA ASP A 280 13.19 16.70 -14.03
C ASP A 280 12.36 17.36 -12.94
N HIS A 281 12.95 17.56 -11.75
CA HIS A 281 12.50 18.66 -10.90
C HIS A 281 12.88 19.96 -11.61
N PRO A 282 12.01 20.97 -11.69
CA PRO A 282 12.47 22.30 -11.99
C PRO A 282 13.40 22.70 -10.84
N SER A 283 14.72 22.54 -11.07
CA SER A 283 15.70 23.27 -10.28
C SER A 283 15.29 24.73 -10.33
N SER A 284 15.20 25.36 -9.14
CA SER A 284 15.00 26.77 -8.92
C SER A 284 15.72 27.61 -10.01
N PRO A 285 15.18 28.78 -10.38
CA PRO A 285 15.76 29.64 -11.39
C PRO A 285 17.05 30.30 -10.86
N GLN A 286 18.16 29.57 -10.90
CA GLN A 286 19.51 30.07 -10.74
C GLN A 286 20.38 29.15 -11.59
N ASP A 287 20.50 29.52 -12.86
CA ASP A 287 21.67 29.34 -13.72
C ASP A 287 21.28 29.74 -15.14
N THR A 288 21.26 31.06 -15.36
CA THR A 288 21.46 31.70 -16.67
C THR A 288 22.88 32.23 -16.74
#